data_f4ca4361f30583824c9d3e1c176531e2
#
_entry.id   f4ca4361f30583824c9d3e1c176531e2
#
_cell.length_a   1.000
_cell.length_b   1.000
_cell.length_c   1.000
_cell.angle_alpha   90.00
_cell.angle_beta   90.00
_cell.angle_gamma   90.00
#
_symmetry.space_group_name_H-M   'P 1'
#
loop_
_entity.id
_entity.type
_entity.pdbx_description
1 polymer ?
#
loop_
_entity_poly.entity_id
_entity_poly.type
_entity_poly.pdbx_seq_one_letter_code
_entity_poly.pdbx_strand_id
1 'polypeptide(L)'
;MHKLYKILGHSVLGLSGLTATSCATSPSDWIEIALPNETFYQHRFDFNSDVIEIPLQAQQSLEYMVNLNRGGSISYDWQASNLSESKLLLAEFHGHTIRENDDPGEIMFYKVGRDATSEGHLVAPFDGIHGWYFSNESSEVITITLTISGFYSLVEQ
;
A
#
# COMPACT_ATOMS: atom_id res chain seq x y z
N MET A 1 -30.35 -4.80 2.52
CA MET A 1 -31.54 -4.93 1.65
C MET A 1 -31.10 -5.52 0.31
N HIS A 2 -31.27 -6.83 0.14
CA HIS A 2 -30.94 -7.52 -1.10
C HIS A 2 -32.16 -7.49 -2.01
N LYS A 3 -32.04 -6.89 -3.18
CA LYS A 3 -33.07 -6.97 -4.23
C LYS A 3 -32.83 -8.21 -5.09
N LEU A 4 -33.73 -9.20 -4.94
CA LEU A 4 -33.86 -10.31 -5.87
C LEU A 4 -34.58 -9.81 -7.14
N TYR A 5 -33.98 -10.01 -8.30
CA TYR A 5 -34.67 -9.88 -9.59
C TYR A 5 -35.25 -11.24 -10.00
N LYS A 6 -36.58 -11.27 -10.14
CA LYS A 6 -37.34 -12.41 -10.63
C LYS A 6 -37.46 -12.27 -12.15
N ILE A 7 -36.87 -13.19 -12.90
CA ILE A 7 -37.05 -13.28 -14.37
C ILE A 7 -38.18 -14.25 -14.65
N LEU A 8 -39.24 -13.78 -15.26
CA LEU A 8 -40.35 -14.63 -15.77
C LEU A 8 -39.91 -15.31 -17.07
N GLY A 9 -39.94 -16.62 -17.06
CA GLY A 9 -39.69 -17.45 -18.24
C GLY A 9 -40.91 -17.54 -19.14
N HIS A 10 -40.72 -17.38 -20.46
CA HIS A 10 -41.68 -17.78 -21.50
C HIS A 10 -41.18 -19.08 -22.11
N SER A 11 -42.07 -20.07 -22.07
CA SER A 11 -41.85 -21.39 -22.68
C SER A 11 -42.06 -21.27 -24.19
N VAL A 12 -41.08 -21.71 -24.98
CA VAL A 12 -41.27 -22.08 -26.38
C VAL A 12 -40.73 -23.51 -26.54
N LEU A 13 -41.66 -24.39 -26.94
CA LEU A 13 -41.30 -25.77 -27.32
C LEU A 13 -40.59 -25.72 -28.71
N GLY A 14 -39.42 -26.33 -28.76
CA GLY A 14 -38.70 -26.63 -30.01
C GLY A 14 -37.78 -27.83 -29.77
N LEU A 15 -38.16 -28.98 -30.27
CA LEU A 15 -37.38 -30.20 -30.32
C LEU A 15 -36.17 -30.02 -31.23
N SER A 16 -34.94 -30.18 -30.69
CA SER A 16 -33.79 -30.76 -31.44
C SER A 16 -32.68 -31.03 -30.44
N GLY A 17 -32.32 -32.28 -30.29
CA GLY A 17 -31.28 -32.75 -29.39
C GLY A 17 -29.89 -32.24 -29.78
N LEU A 18 -29.32 -31.43 -28.93
CA LEU A 18 -27.89 -31.27 -28.81
C LEU A 18 -27.58 -31.40 -27.33
N THR A 19 -26.98 -32.57 -26.99
CA THR A 19 -26.39 -32.76 -25.68
C THR A 19 -25.23 -31.75 -25.52
N ALA A 20 -25.52 -30.57 -25.04
CA ALA A 20 -24.48 -29.71 -24.50
C ALA A 20 -23.95 -30.39 -23.24
N THR A 21 -22.80 -31.05 -23.37
CA THR A 21 -22.00 -31.46 -22.23
C THR A 21 -21.59 -30.20 -21.50
N SER A 22 -22.42 -29.77 -20.53
CA SER A 22 -22.05 -28.77 -19.59
C SER A 22 -20.84 -29.29 -18.81
N CYS A 23 -19.67 -28.79 -19.13
CA CYS A 23 -18.53 -28.88 -18.22
C CYS A 23 -18.82 -27.98 -17.01
N ALA A 24 -19.76 -28.42 -16.20
CA ALA A 24 -19.86 -27.93 -14.84
C ALA A 24 -18.68 -28.55 -14.08
N THR A 25 -17.57 -27.82 -13.98
CA THR A 25 -16.52 -28.15 -13.04
C THR A 25 -17.17 -28.14 -11.66
N SER A 26 -17.33 -29.34 -11.10
CA SER A 26 -17.87 -29.51 -9.76
C SER A 26 -16.89 -28.86 -8.76
N PRO A 27 -17.36 -28.22 -7.68
CA PRO A 27 -16.47 -27.71 -6.61
C PRO A 27 -15.51 -28.76 -6.05
N SER A 28 -15.75 -30.06 -6.34
CA SER A 28 -14.91 -31.19 -5.94
C SER A 28 -13.59 -31.32 -6.72
N ASP A 29 -13.38 -30.55 -7.79
CA ASP A 29 -12.14 -30.61 -8.59
C ASP A 29 -11.02 -29.75 -7.99
N TRP A 30 -11.32 -28.95 -6.97
CA TRP A 30 -10.34 -28.16 -6.24
C TRP A 30 -9.93 -28.86 -4.95
N ILE A 31 -8.64 -29.13 -4.84
CA ILE A 31 -8.05 -29.64 -3.60
C ILE A 31 -7.55 -28.44 -2.81
N GLU A 32 -8.17 -28.21 -1.66
CA GLU A 32 -7.66 -27.20 -0.73
C GLU A 32 -6.31 -27.66 -0.19
N ILE A 33 -5.28 -26.85 -0.44
CA ILE A 33 -3.96 -27.08 0.13
C ILE A 33 -3.97 -26.48 1.53
N ALA A 34 -4.03 -27.34 2.54
CA ALA A 34 -3.85 -26.91 3.92
C ALA A 34 -2.43 -26.38 4.09
N LEU A 35 -2.30 -25.07 4.36
CA LEU A 35 -1.03 -24.48 4.73
C LEU A 35 -0.67 -24.94 6.15
N PRO A 36 0.50 -25.57 6.38
CA PRO A 36 0.95 -25.88 7.73
C PRO A 36 1.02 -24.59 8.56
N ASN A 37 0.67 -24.65 9.83
CA ASN A 37 0.69 -23.47 10.74
C ASN A 37 2.03 -22.73 10.74
N GLU A 38 3.12 -23.45 10.44
CA GLU A 38 4.47 -22.91 10.34
C GLU A 38 4.71 -22.06 9.07
N THR A 39 3.79 -22.12 8.09
CA THR A 39 3.91 -21.37 6.82
C THR A 39 3.21 -20.00 6.91
N PHE A 40 2.40 -19.77 7.94
CA PHE A 40 1.80 -18.47 8.16
C PHE A 40 2.80 -17.53 8.83
N TYR A 41 3.26 -16.54 8.09
CA TYR A 41 3.87 -15.36 8.67
C TYR A 41 2.75 -14.55 9.31
N GLN A 42 2.65 -14.59 10.62
CA GLN A 42 1.81 -13.66 11.34
C GLN A 42 2.53 -12.31 11.32
N HIS A 43 1.99 -11.36 10.57
CA HIS A 43 2.49 -9.99 10.62
C HIS A 43 2.36 -9.48 12.05
N ARG A 44 3.38 -8.82 12.55
CA ARG A 44 3.37 -8.21 13.89
C ARG A 44 2.36 -7.07 13.97
N PHE A 45 2.16 -6.39 12.85
CA PHE A 45 1.25 -5.26 12.74
C PHE A 45 -0.02 -5.67 11.98
N ASP A 46 -1.15 -5.09 12.37
CA ASP A 46 -2.41 -5.23 11.67
C ASP A 46 -2.36 -4.55 10.31
N PHE A 47 -3.28 -4.93 9.43
CA PHE A 47 -3.48 -4.23 8.17
C PHE A 47 -4.17 -2.89 8.44
N ASN A 48 -3.53 -1.80 8.03
CA ASN A 48 -4.03 -0.45 8.13
C ASN A 48 -4.20 0.17 6.73
N SER A 49 -5.07 1.18 6.64
CA SER A 49 -5.24 1.99 5.44
C SER A 49 -5.56 3.41 5.86
N ASP A 50 -4.64 4.32 5.63
CA ASP A 50 -4.71 5.70 6.09
C ASP A 50 -4.53 6.67 4.93
N VAL A 51 -5.17 7.84 5.06
CA VAL A 51 -4.94 9.02 4.22
C VAL A 51 -4.46 10.14 5.14
N ILE A 52 -3.26 10.62 4.90
CA ILE A 52 -2.57 11.56 5.76
C ILE A 52 -2.31 12.86 4.98
N GLU A 53 -2.65 13.98 5.57
CA GLU A 53 -2.27 15.29 5.05
C GLU A 53 -1.06 15.83 5.82
N ILE A 54 0.01 16.12 5.10
CA ILE A 54 1.29 16.59 5.64
C ILE A 54 1.53 18.01 5.12
N PRO A 55 1.18 19.05 5.90
CA PRO A 55 1.49 20.42 5.53
C PRO A 55 2.99 20.69 5.73
N LEU A 56 3.63 21.28 4.73
CA LEU A 56 5.02 21.71 4.75
C LEU A 56 5.11 23.21 4.46
N GLN A 57 5.66 23.95 5.42
CA GLN A 57 5.94 25.37 5.22
C GLN A 57 6.99 25.58 4.13
N ALA A 58 7.10 26.80 3.62
CA ALA A 58 8.20 27.20 2.74
C ALA A 58 9.55 26.87 3.40
N GLN A 59 10.47 26.22 2.66
CA GLN A 59 11.79 25.83 3.12
C GLN A 59 11.80 24.86 4.32
N GLN A 60 10.70 24.15 4.56
CA GLN A 60 10.59 23.15 5.62
C GLN A 60 10.88 21.75 5.09
N SER A 61 11.48 20.93 5.95
CA SER A 61 11.64 19.50 5.74
C SER A 61 10.99 18.71 6.89
N LEU A 62 10.51 17.52 6.59
CA LEU A 62 9.83 16.63 7.53
C LEU A 62 10.07 15.18 7.13
N GLU A 63 10.17 14.29 8.11
CA GLU A 63 10.06 12.85 7.90
C GLU A 63 8.67 12.35 8.31
N TYR A 64 8.06 11.53 7.48
CA TYR A 64 6.87 10.76 7.80
C TYR A 64 7.18 9.27 7.72
N MET A 65 7.19 8.60 8.87
CA MET A 65 7.72 7.25 9.02
C MET A 65 6.70 6.30 9.64
N VAL A 66 6.78 5.03 9.26
CA VAL A 66 6.00 3.92 9.81
C VAL A 66 6.91 2.78 10.22
N ASN A 67 6.51 2.01 11.24
CA ASN A 67 7.20 0.78 11.61
C ASN A 67 6.77 -0.35 10.68
N LEU A 68 7.73 -1.06 10.10
CA LEU A 68 7.53 -2.29 9.34
C LEU A 68 8.42 -3.40 9.87
N ASN A 69 7.89 -4.62 9.86
CA ASN A 69 8.72 -5.82 10.00
C ASN A 69 9.27 -6.25 8.64
N ARG A 70 10.39 -6.92 8.65
CA ARG A 70 10.92 -7.61 7.48
C ARG A 70 9.84 -8.49 6.84
N GLY A 71 9.63 -8.32 5.53
CA GLY A 71 8.58 -8.99 4.78
C GLY A 71 7.20 -8.35 4.91
N GLY A 72 7.00 -7.38 5.79
CA GLY A 72 5.81 -6.53 5.82
C GLY A 72 5.70 -5.72 4.53
N SER A 73 4.47 -5.57 4.02
CA SER A 73 4.24 -4.90 2.75
C SER A 73 3.33 -3.69 2.92
N ILE A 74 3.65 -2.64 2.19
CA ILE A 74 2.82 -1.46 2.01
C ILE A 74 2.66 -1.12 0.54
N SER A 75 1.52 -0.56 0.19
CA SER A 75 1.30 0.20 -1.03
C SER A 75 1.10 1.66 -0.68
N TYR A 76 1.54 2.56 -1.54
CA TYR A 76 1.41 3.99 -1.30
C TYR A 76 1.14 4.76 -2.59
N ASP A 77 0.52 5.89 -2.41
CA ASP A 77 0.37 6.97 -3.38
C ASP A 77 0.46 8.29 -2.63
N TRP A 78 1.24 9.24 -3.14
CA TRP A 78 1.22 10.58 -2.59
C TRP A 78 1.23 11.65 -3.68
N GLN A 79 0.62 12.78 -3.36
CA GLN A 79 0.54 13.94 -4.23
C GLN A 79 0.75 15.23 -3.44
N ALA A 80 1.60 16.11 -3.96
CA ALA A 80 1.79 17.46 -3.44
C ALA A 80 0.83 18.44 -4.14
N SER A 81 0.14 19.27 -3.35
CA SER A 81 -0.68 20.36 -3.83
C SER A 81 -0.01 21.73 -3.55
N ASN A 82 -0.40 22.74 -4.30
CA ASN A 82 0.14 24.11 -4.20
C ASN A 82 1.65 24.24 -4.52
N LEU A 83 2.22 23.26 -5.22
CA LEU A 83 3.61 23.27 -5.64
C LEU A 83 3.72 23.89 -7.04
N SER A 84 4.44 25.00 -7.18
CA SER A 84 4.60 25.69 -8.46
C SER A 84 5.44 24.92 -9.48
N GLU A 85 6.48 24.25 -9.00
CA GLU A 85 7.38 23.43 -9.84
C GLU A 85 7.77 22.16 -9.09
N SER A 86 7.57 20.98 -9.70
CA SER A 86 7.88 19.69 -9.08
C SER A 86 9.32 19.54 -8.60
N LYS A 87 10.28 20.16 -9.30
CA LYS A 87 11.70 20.13 -8.93
C LYS A 87 12.02 20.78 -7.58
N LEU A 88 11.08 21.57 -7.02
CA LEU A 88 11.23 22.25 -5.73
C LEU A 88 10.77 21.38 -4.55
N LEU A 89 10.32 20.15 -4.79
CA LEU A 89 10.05 19.16 -3.76
C LEU A 89 11.02 17.99 -3.89
N LEU A 90 11.91 17.83 -2.91
CA LEU A 90 12.70 16.62 -2.76
C LEU A 90 11.89 15.61 -1.96
N ALA A 91 11.81 14.38 -2.45
CA ALA A 91 11.23 13.23 -1.75
C ALA A 91 12.21 12.07 -1.74
N GLU A 92 12.49 11.56 -0.54
CA GLU A 92 13.36 10.41 -0.32
C GLU A 92 12.56 9.32 0.37
N PHE A 93 12.23 8.27 -0.36
CA PHE A 93 11.64 7.06 0.22
C PHE A 93 12.75 6.14 0.69
N HIS A 94 12.82 5.93 1.99
CA HIS A 94 13.91 5.19 2.62
C HIS A 94 13.43 4.38 3.83
N GLY A 95 14.33 3.56 4.37
CA GLY A 95 14.13 2.88 5.65
C GLY A 95 15.44 2.82 6.41
N HIS A 96 15.35 2.80 7.72
CA HIS A 96 16.51 2.62 8.60
C HIS A 96 16.18 1.72 9.78
N THR A 97 17.22 1.07 10.30
CA THR A 97 17.12 0.23 11.49
C THR A 97 16.84 1.09 12.74
N ILE A 98 16.21 0.49 13.73
CA ILE A 98 16.04 1.12 15.04
C ILE A 98 17.38 1.01 15.78
N ARG A 99 17.90 2.14 16.24
CA ARG A 99 19.15 2.18 17.02
C ARG A 99 18.85 1.85 18.47
N GLU A 100 19.50 0.82 18.99
CA GLU A 100 19.37 0.39 20.38
C GLU A 100 20.47 0.99 21.29
N ASN A 101 21.52 1.54 20.68
CA ASN A 101 22.69 2.11 21.35
C ASN A 101 23.32 3.24 20.51
N ASP A 102 24.54 3.65 20.81
CA ASP A 102 25.28 4.68 20.07
C ASP A 102 25.89 4.18 18.75
N ASP A 103 25.74 2.90 18.41
CA ASP A 103 26.23 2.37 17.15
C ASP A 103 25.47 3.00 15.96
N PRO A 104 26.13 3.22 14.82
CA PRO A 104 25.48 3.72 13.63
C PRO A 104 24.36 2.79 13.18
N GLY A 105 23.17 3.34 12.94
CA GLY A 105 22.08 2.61 12.26
C GLY A 105 22.39 2.43 10.78
N GLU A 106 21.72 1.48 10.17
CA GLU A 106 21.77 1.26 8.72
C GLU A 106 20.60 1.98 8.04
N ILE A 107 20.85 2.60 6.91
CA ILE A 107 19.85 3.27 6.08
C ILE A 107 19.87 2.69 4.67
N MET A 108 18.67 2.53 4.07
CA MET A 108 18.52 2.12 2.69
C MET A 108 17.55 3.05 1.98
N PHE A 109 18.00 3.66 0.89
CA PHE A 109 17.15 4.48 0.02
C PHE A 109 16.51 3.59 -1.05
N TYR A 110 15.18 3.65 -1.15
CA TYR A 110 14.39 2.91 -2.14
C TYR A 110 14.14 3.76 -3.39
N LYS A 111 13.85 5.05 -3.18
CA LYS A 111 13.61 6.01 -4.24
C LYS A 111 13.99 7.41 -3.76
N VAL A 112 14.71 8.14 -4.59
CA VAL A 112 15.01 9.56 -4.39
C VAL A 112 14.62 10.29 -5.66
N GLY A 113 13.87 11.38 -5.54
CA GLY A 113 13.41 12.13 -6.71
C GLY A 113 12.88 13.51 -6.36
N ARG A 114 12.58 14.26 -7.42
CA ARG A 114 11.98 15.59 -7.36
C ARG A 114 10.74 15.61 -8.23
N ASP A 115 9.64 15.21 -7.63
CA ASP A 115 8.35 15.04 -8.29
C ASP A 115 7.23 15.63 -7.43
N ALA A 116 6.07 15.92 -8.05
CA ALA A 116 4.87 16.33 -7.34
C ALA A 116 4.00 15.14 -6.89
N THR A 117 4.31 13.94 -7.38
CA THR A 117 3.57 12.71 -7.09
C THR A 117 4.47 11.51 -7.11
N SER A 118 4.13 10.46 -6.37
CA SER A 118 4.76 9.14 -6.49
C SER A 118 3.83 8.07 -5.98
N GLU A 119 3.85 6.92 -6.63
CA GLU A 119 3.16 5.70 -6.20
C GLU A 119 4.13 4.52 -6.18
N GLY A 120 3.77 3.47 -5.44
CA GLY A 120 4.57 2.26 -5.41
C GLY A 120 4.17 1.29 -4.32
N HIS A 121 5.03 0.29 -4.17
CA HIS A 121 4.93 -0.76 -3.16
C HIS A 121 6.29 -0.98 -2.53
N LEU A 122 6.28 -1.41 -1.26
CA LEU A 122 7.47 -1.86 -0.56
C LEU A 122 7.16 -3.22 0.10
N VAL A 123 8.08 -4.15 -0.04
CA VAL A 123 8.23 -5.28 0.88
C VAL A 123 9.46 -4.97 1.71
N ALA A 124 9.27 -4.74 3.00
CA ALA A 124 10.34 -4.28 3.89
C ALA A 124 11.50 -5.28 3.92
N PRO A 125 12.73 -4.86 3.59
CA PRO A 125 13.89 -5.75 3.55
C PRO A 125 14.43 -6.09 4.94
N PHE A 126 14.07 -5.30 5.95
CA PHE A 126 14.50 -5.47 7.36
C PHE A 126 13.43 -4.92 8.31
N ASP A 127 13.52 -5.30 9.58
CA ASP A 127 12.73 -4.72 10.67
C ASP A 127 13.24 -3.31 10.94
N GLY A 128 12.35 -2.31 10.89
CA GLY A 128 12.78 -0.93 11.07
C GLY A 128 11.69 0.10 10.83
N ILE A 129 12.15 1.32 10.65
CA ILE A 129 11.31 2.49 10.35
C ILE A 129 11.47 2.81 8.87
N HIS A 130 10.36 2.91 8.15
CA HIS A 130 10.33 3.12 6.71
C HIS A 130 9.37 4.25 6.37
N GLY A 131 9.71 5.06 5.37
CA GLY A 131 8.84 6.18 5.00
C GLY A 131 9.55 7.22 4.15
N TRP A 132 9.13 8.46 4.29
CA TRP A 132 9.53 9.55 3.42
C TRP A 132 10.14 10.70 4.19
N TYR A 133 11.26 11.17 3.68
CA TYR A 133 11.73 12.53 3.94
C TYR A 133 11.24 13.41 2.80
N PHE A 134 10.55 14.49 3.15
CA PHE A 134 10.11 15.52 2.22
C PHE A 134 10.80 16.84 2.53
N SER A 135 11.30 17.51 1.51
CA SER A 135 11.88 18.85 1.64
C SER A 135 11.23 19.79 0.63
N ASN A 136 10.47 20.76 1.16
CA ASN A 136 9.86 21.81 0.38
C ASN A 136 10.86 22.96 0.18
N GLU A 137 11.49 23.02 -0.99
CA GLU A 137 12.45 24.07 -1.36
C GLU A 137 11.76 25.27 -2.04
N SER A 138 10.42 25.31 -2.09
CA SER A 138 9.66 26.43 -2.64
C SER A 138 9.46 27.55 -1.62
N SER A 139 8.96 28.68 -2.09
CA SER A 139 8.53 29.79 -1.24
C SER A 139 7.08 29.68 -0.75
N GLU A 140 6.41 28.59 -1.09
CA GLU A 140 4.98 28.39 -0.86
C GLU A 140 4.75 27.32 0.21
N VAL A 141 3.62 27.41 0.89
CA VAL A 141 3.13 26.34 1.75
C VAL A 141 2.51 25.26 0.86
N ILE A 142 2.99 24.05 0.94
CA ILE A 142 2.44 22.90 0.20
C ILE A 142 1.77 21.93 1.15
N THR A 143 0.92 21.06 0.62
CA THR A 143 0.38 19.93 1.37
C THR A 143 0.63 18.64 0.56
N ILE A 144 1.20 17.65 1.22
CA ILE A 144 1.33 16.31 0.66
C ILE A 144 0.18 15.47 1.21
N THR A 145 -0.65 14.93 0.30
CA THR A 145 -1.65 13.94 0.65
C THR A 145 -1.04 12.57 0.39
N LEU A 146 -0.79 11.82 1.45
CA LEU A 146 -0.23 10.45 1.40
C LEU A 146 -1.32 9.44 1.72
N THR A 147 -1.60 8.55 0.78
CA THR A 147 -2.40 7.34 1.01
C THR A 147 -1.44 6.17 1.21
N ILE A 148 -1.61 5.42 2.30
CA ILE A 148 -0.79 4.25 2.61
C ILE A 148 -1.68 3.11 3.07
N SER A 149 -1.41 1.89 2.59
CA SER A 149 -2.14 0.68 3.00
C SER A 149 -1.18 -0.49 3.14
N GLY A 150 -1.33 -1.28 4.18
CA GLY A 150 -0.48 -2.45 4.42
C GLY A 150 -0.36 -2.83 5.89
N PHE A 151 0.66 -3.60 6.20
CA PHE A 151 0.93 -4.11 7.54
C PHE A 151 1.99 -3.26 8.24
N TYR A 152 1.56 -2.22 8.91
CA TYR A 152 2.45 -1.26 9.60
C TYR A 152 1.83 -0.74 10.89
N SER A 153 2.63 -0.07 11.71
CA SER A 153 2.14 0.83 12.74
C SER A 153 2.75 2.23 12.59
N LEU A 154 2.02 3.23 13.04
CA LEU A 154 2.52 4.60 13.06
C LEU A 154 3.67 4.73 14.06
N VAL A 155 4.66 5.55 13.71
CA VAL A 155 5.68 5.99 14.67
C VAL A 155 5.09 7.17 15.45
N GLU A 156 5.20 7.14 16.77
CA GLU A 156 4.84 8.31 17.61
C GLU A 156 5.79 9.47 17.24
N GLN A 157 5.21 10.58 16.77
CA GLN A 157 5.90 11.79 16.36
C GLN A 157 6.01 12.77 17.52
#